data_e42f0949583a29c01d18d09fb9660f5d
#
_entry.id   e42f0949583a29c01d18d09fb9660f5d
#
_cell.length_a   1.000
_cell.length_b   1.000
_cell.length_c   1.000
_cell.angle_alpha   90.00
_cell.angle_beta   90.00
_cell.angle_gamma   90.00
#
_symmetry.space_group_name_H-M   'P 1'
#
loop_
_entity.id
_entity.type
_entity.pdbx_description
1 polymer ?
#
loop_
_entity_poly.entity_id
_entity_poly.type
_entity_poly.pdbx_seq_one_letter_code
_entity_poly.pdbx_strand_id
1 'polypeptide(L)'
;MNAHGVVIVGAGLAGARTAETLRAEGFDGRIVIVGEEPVAPYERPALSKEFLAGTRDEESLQLRKPSFWDGHAIELVLGTRIERVDPVARTVHPAHGQPLEFDQLVLATGARPRRLPLELPAGVHELRTLADARNLRTELTPGSHLVVVGGGFVGAEVASTAHALGLHVAIVEAAPAPVARVLGDEVGLMLADRWRARGIDVRLRAGLAHVRADASGRVDAVLLTDGSVLRADVVLVGVGVEPVRELMPERPAIAVHAAGDVVGPGHWTAAAQDGVAAARRILGLPSLPPQPHYVWSDQFGLRLQVVGSPRPSDPVELDGDADSFVARYLGSDGSTRAALLANRPLEAAALRRELQTSDVLLAA
;
A
#
# COMPACT_ATOMS: atom_id res chain seq x y z
N MET A 1 40.21 6.99 0.62
CA MET A 1 39.19 6.79 -0.42
C MET A 1 37.90 7.23 0.20
N ASN A 2 37.28 8.30 -0.32
CA ASN A 2 35.96 8.72 0.16
C ASN A 2 34.98 7.63 -0.27
N ALA A 3 34.58 6.78 0.65
CA ALA A 3 33.51 5.80 0.38
C ALA A 3 32.21 6.59 0.18
N HIS A 4 31.62 6.53 -1.02
CA HIS A 4 30.37 7.22 -1.34
C HIS A 4 29.18 6.60 -0.61
N GLY A 5 29.30 5.33 -0.22
CA GLY A 5 28.34 4.62 0.62
C GLY A 5 27.11 4.13 -0.13
N VAL A 6 26.00 3.99 0.62
CA VAL A 6 24.69 3.52 0.11
C VAL A 6 23.75 4.70 -0.02
N VAL A 7 23.22 4.93 -1.23
CA VAL A 7 22.11 5.85 -1.47
C VAL A 7 20.81 5.05 -1.65
N ILE A 8 19.76 5.45 -0.96
CA ILE A 8 18.44 4.84 -1.00
C ILE A 8 17.46 5.88 -1.52
N VAL A 9 16.87 5.66 -2.68
CA VAL A 9 15.88 6.55 -3.29
C VAL A 9 14.49 6.05 -2.93
N GLY A 10 13.83 6.78 -2.05
CA GLY A 10 12.52 6.49 -1.49
C GLY A 10 12.54 6.37 0.03
N ALA A 11 11.91 7.34 0.72
CA ALA A 11 11.78 7.39 2.18
C ALA A 11 10.52 6.66 2.70
N GLY A 12 10.10 5.59 2.01
CA GLY A 12 9.05 4.69 2.48
C GLY A 12 9.57 3.58 3.36
N LEU A 13 8.69 2.60 3.69
CA LEU A 13 9.04 1.46 4.54
C LEU A 13 10.22 0.65 4.01
N ALA A 14 10.26 0.34 2.72
CA ALA A 14 11.34 -0.45 2.12
C ALA A 14 12.69 0.25 2.27
N GLY A 15 12.75 1.56 2.00
CA GLY A 15 13.97 2.35 2.18
C GLY A 15 14.41 2.44 3.63
N ALA A 16 13.48 2.68 4.55
CA ALA A 16 13.75 2.71 5.98
C ALA A 16 14.30 1.36 6.49
N ARG A 17 13.66 0.24 6.11
CA ARG A 17 14.10 -1.11 6.48
C ARG A 17 15.45 -1.47 5.89
N THR A 18 15.76 -0.99 4.67
CA THR A 18 17.09 -1.15 4.08
C THR A 18 18.15 -0.48 4.95
N ALA A 19 17.95 0.79 5.30
CA ALA A 19 18.91 1.55 6.11
C ALA A 19 19.07 0.96 7.53
N GLU A 20 17.96 0.63 8.18
CA GLU A 20 17.96 -0.01 9.50
C GLU A 20 18.73 -1.34 9.47
N THR A 21 18.49 -2.19 8.47
CA THR A 21 19.16 -3.49 8.35
C THR A 21 20.64 -3.34 8.07
N LEU A 22 21.03 -2.40 7.18
CA LEU A 22 22.45 -2.12 6.94
C LEU A 22 23.18 -1.80 8.24
N ARG A 23 22.62 -0.94 9.10
CA ARG A 23 23.21 -0.61 10.40
C ARG A 23 23.20 -1.77 11.37
N ALA A 24 22.08 -2.49 11.46
CA ALA A 24 21.96 -3.63 12.37
C ALA A 24 22.94 -4.78 12.04
N GLU A 25 23.25 -4.97 10.76
CA GLU A 25 24.19 -5.98 10.27
C GLU A 25 25.66 -5.44 10.18
N GLY A 26 25.92 -4.25 10.74
CA GLY A 26 27.29 -3.73 10.93
C GLY A 26 27.88 -2.92 9.78
N PHE A 27 27.08 -2.44 8.83
CA PHE A 27 27.57 -1.51 7.82
C PHE A 27 27.95 -0.18 8.45
N ASP A 28 29.20 0.24 8.34
CA ASP A 28 29.77 1.46 8.95
C ASP A 28 29.92 2.63 7.96
N GLY A 29 29.72 2.39 6.66
CA GLY A 29 29.79 3.41 5.61
C GLY A 29 28.64 4.42 5.67
N ARG A 30 28.68 5.44 4.82
CA ARG A 30 27.61 6.44 4.68
C ARG A 30 26.31 5.81 4.21
N ILE A 31 25.18 6.20 4.82
CA ILE A 31 23.82 5.83 4.35
C ILE A 31 23.02 7.12 4.19
N VAL A 32 22.44 7.30 2.99
CA VAL A 32 21.56 8.43 2.67
C VAL A 32 20.23 7.91 2.16
N ILE A 33 19.13 8.33 2.79
CA ILE A 33 17.77 8.13 2.28
C ILE A 33 17.32 9.44 1.63
N VAL A 34 16.95 9.38 0.35
CA VAL A 34 16.38 10.52 -0.38
C VAL A 34 14.89 10.30 -0.58
N GLY A 35 14.07 11.23 -0.07
CA GLY A 35 12.62 11.17 -0.14
C GLY A 35 11.98 12.35 -0.86
N GLU A 36 11.00 12.10 -1.73
CA GLU A 36 10.25 13.15 -2.42
C GLU A 36 9.32 13.90 -1.44
N GLU A 37 8.72 13.19 -0.49
CA GLU A 37 7.91 13.81 0.56
C GLU A 37 8.81 14.53 1.59
N PRO A 38 8.40 15.71 2.11
CA PRO A 38 9.19 16.49 3.08
C PRO A 38 9.02 15.96 4.52
N VAL A 39 8.75 14.67 4.68
CA VAL A 39 8.49 14.02 5.97
C VAL A 39 9.34 12.76 6.12
N ALA A 40 9.77 12.48 7.36
CA ALA A 40 10.50 11.27 7.69
C ALA A 40 9.67 10.00 7.39
N PRO A 41 10.31 8.82 7.21
CA PRO A 41 9.60 7.57 6.96
C PRO A 41 8.46 7.32 7.95
N TYR A 42 7.26 6.98 7.44
CA TYR A 42 6.04 6.84 8.24
C TYR A 42 5.17 5.66 7.79
N GLU A 43 4.19 5.30 8.62
CA GLU A 43 3.22 4.22 8.41
C GLU A 43 2.09 4.63 7.46
N ARG A 44 2.17 4.25 6.17
CA ARG A 44 1.09 4.51 5.19
C ARG A 44 -0.23 3.80 5.50
N PRO A 45 -0.28 2.58 6.08
CA PRO A 45 -1.55 1.92 6.39
C PRO A 45 -2.47 2.71 7.33
N ALA A 46 -1.95 3.58 8.16
CA ALA A 46 -2.75 4.41 9.04
C ALA A 46 -3.47 5.56 8.31
N LEU A 47 -3.05 5.93 7.09
CA LEU A 47 -3.59 7.05 6.33
C LEU A 47 -5.07 6.86 5.96
N SER A 48 -5.52 5.62 5.71
CA SER A 48 -6.92 5.28 5.40
C SER A 48 -7.78 5.02 6.64
N LYS A 49 -7.17 4.96 7.83
CA LYS A 49 -7.78 4.54 9.09
C LYS A 49 -7.63 5.63 10.16
N GLU A 50 -6.75 5.41 11.12
CA GLU A 50 -6.64 6.22 12.35
C GLU A 50 -6.26 7.68 12.06
N PHE A 51 -5.41 7.93 11.06
CA PHE A 51 -5.07 9.30 10.67
C PHE A 51 -6.27 10.00 10.03
N LEU A 52 -6.94 9.33 9.09
CA LEU A 52 -8.14 9.86 8.44
C LEU A 52 -9.28 10.09 9.45
N ALA A 53 -9.44 9.17 10.41
CA ALA A 53 -10.40 9.29 11.51
C ALA A 53 -10.05 10.39 12.53
N GLY A 54 -8.82 10.92 12.50
CA GLY A 54 -8.36 11.93 13.44
C GLY A 54 -7.96 11.41 14.82
N THR A 55 -7.80 10.10 14.97
CA THR A 55 -7.39 9.46 16.25
C THR A 55 -5.88 9.30 16.40
N ARG A 56 -5.12 9.46 15.31
CA ARG A 56 -3.65 9.57 15.32
C ARG A 56 -3.20 10.84 14.64
N ASP A 57 -2.19 11.48 15.17
CA ASP A 57 -1.50 12.62 14.58
C ASP A 57 -0.31 12.18 13.71
N GLU A 58 0.29 13.12 13.01
CA GLU A 58 1.39 12.87 12.08
C GLU A 58 2.67 12.38 12.77
N GLU A 59 2.96 12.89 13.95
CA GLU A 59 4.14 12.49 14.72
C GLU A 59 4.06 11.01 15.10
N SER A 60 2.89 10.55 15.51
CA SER A 60 2.65 9.15 15.86
C SER A 60 2.73 8.18 14.69
N LEU A 61 2.67 8.66 13.44
CA LEU A 61 2.82 7.83 12.23
C LEU A 61 4.27 7.50 11.91
N GLN A 62 5.25 8.24 12.45
CA GLN A 62 6.65 8.05 12.11
C GLN A 62 7.12 6.63 12.45
N LEU A 63 7.82 5.97 11.52
CA LEU A 63 8.41 4.64 11.75
C LEU A 63 9.45 4.66 12.88
N ARG A 64 10.16 5.77 13.01
CA ARG A 64 11.18 6.01 14.05
C ARG A 64 11.17 7.47 14.44
N LYS A 65 11.50 7.75 15.68
CA LYS A 65 11.72 9.12 16.15
C LYS A 65 12.91 9.76 15.41
N PRO A 66 12.94 11.08 15.22
CA PRO A 66 14.05 11.77 14.53
C PRO A 66 15.42 11.41 15.09
N SER A 67 15.56 11.31 16.43
CA SER A 67 16.80 10.92 17.10
C SER A 67 17.34 9.53 16.74
N PHE A 68 16.49 8.66 16.19
CA PHE A 68 16.93 7.34 15.70
C PHE A 68 17.85 7.47 14.49
N TRP A 69 17.45 8.29 13.52
CA TRP A 69 18.19 8.47 12.27
C TRP A 69 19.57 9.06 12.54
N ASP A 70 19.62 10.12 13.36
CA ASP A 70 20.86 10.78 13.76
C ASP A 70 21.76 9.83 14.57
N GLY A 71 21.18 9.13 15.57
CA GLY A 71 21.91 8.19 16.43
C GLY A 71 22.50 6.99 15.68
N HIS A 72 21.95 6.66 14.50
CA HIS A 72 22.46 5.60 13.63
C HIS A 72 23.24 6.13 12.43
N ALA A 73 23.57 7.42 12.38
CA ALA A 73 24.26 8.08 11.27
C ALA A 73 23.61 7.77 9.90
N ILE A 74 22.27 7.83 9.83
CA ILE A 74 21.48 7.70 8.62
C ILE A 74 21.02 9.10 8.21
N GLU A 75 21.53 9.60 7.10
CA GLU A 75 21.19 10.92 6.56
C GLU A 75 19.83 10.88 5.85
N LEU A 76 18.93 11.80 6.19
CA LEU A 76 17.64 11.98 5.51
C LEU A 76 17.68 13.25 4.66
N VAL A 77 17.54 13.09 3.34
CA VAL A 77 17.40 14.18 2.36
C VAL A 77 15.95 14.18 1.88
N LEU A 78 15.10 14.93 2.59
CA LEU A 78 13.64 14.94 2.38
C LEU A 78 13.21 16.10 1.48
N GLY A 79 11.99 16.02 0.89
CA GLY A 79 11.49 17.02 -0.06
C GLY A 79 12.28 17.04 -1.37
N THR A 80 12.96 15.95 -1.69
CA THR A 80 13.89 15.88 -2.82
C THR A 80 13.51 14.75 -3.77
N ARG A 81 13.06 15.11 -4.97
CA ARG A 81 12.76 14.17 -6.05
C ARG A 81 14.04 13.84 -6.81
N ILE A 82 14.30 12.57 -7.04
CA ILE A 82 15.34 12.10 -7.96
C ILE A 82 14.72 11.96 -9.36
N GLU A 83 15.36 12.56 -10.37
CA GLU A 83 14.87 12.55 -11.75
C GLU A 83 15.66 11.59 -12.65
N ARG A 84 16.92 11.32 -12.31
CA ARG A 84 17.78 10.48 -13.14
C ARG A 84 18.76 9.69 -12.29
N VAL A 85 19.02 8.46 -12.72
CA VAL A 85 20.10 7.61 -12.22
C VAL A 85 21.11 7.39 -13.35
N ASP A 86 22.38 7.56 -13.05
CA ASP A 86 23.48 7.17 -13.93
C ASP A 86 24.25 6.00 -13.27
N PRO A 87 23.96 4.75 -13.66
CA PRO A 87 24.58 3.60 -13.04
C PRO A 87 26.06 3.42 -13.45
N VAL A 88 26.51 4.06 -14.54
CA VAL A 88 27.90 4.00 -15.01
C VAL A 88 28.75 5.00 -14.23
N ALA A 89 28.28 6.26 -14.13
CA ALA A 89 28.93 7.28 -13.33
C ALA A 89 28.70 7.09 -11.82
N ARG A 90 27.77 6.18 -11.42
CA ARG A 90 27.35 5.93 -10.04
C ARG A 90 26.84 7.22 -9.35
N THR A 91 25.94 7.92 -10.01
CA THR A 91 25.33 9.14 -9.49
C THR A 91 23.83 9.11 -9.59
N VAL A 92 23.13 9.70 -8.60
CA VAL A 92 21.71 10.05 -8.69
C VAL A 92 21.58 11.56 -8.79
N HIS A 93 20.66 12.04 -9.61
CA HIS A 93 20.46 13.44 -9.91
C HIS A 93 19.12 13.91 -9.36
N PRO A 94 19.13 14.74 -8.32
CA PRO A 94 17.91 15.38 -7.82
C PRO A 94 17.40 16.44 -8.80
N ALA A 95 16.10 16.77 -8.73
CA ALA A 95 15.51 17.88 -9.49
C ALA A 95 16.19 19.21 -9.22
N HIS A 96 16.69 19.38 -7.99
CA HIS A 96 17.43 20.56 -7.54
C HIS A 96 18.61 20.14 -6.67
N GLY A 97 19.75 20.82 -6.79
CA GLY A 97 20.94 20.54 -5.99
C GLY A 97 22.02 19.79 -6.75
N GLN A 98 23.00 19.28 -6.01
CA GLN A 98 24.13 18.56 -6.58
C GLN A 98 23.83 17.06 -6.68
N PRO A 99 24.39 16.37 -7.70
CA PRO A 99 24.32 14.91 -7.77
C PRO A 99 24.91 14.25 -6.52
N LEU A 100 24.32 13.13 -6.13
CA LEU A 100 24.85 12.29 -5.05
C LEU A 100 25.54 11.07 -5.67
N GLU A 101 26.79 10.84 -5.27
CA GLU A 101 27.57 9.67 -5.66
C GLU A 101 27.26 8.50 -4.74
N PHE A 102 27.29 7.26 -5.26
CA PHE A 102 27.04 6.04 -4.52
C PHE A 102 27.98 4.90 -4.88
N ASP A 103 28.31 4.05 -3.93
CA ASP A 103 28.89 2.71 -4.18
C ASP A 103 27.81 1.70 -4.45
N GLN A 104 26.68 1.79 -3.73
CA GLN A 104 25.49 0.97 -3.88
C GLN A 104 24.23 1.87 -3.90
N LEU A 105 23.28 1.57 -4.77
CA LEU A 105 22.01 2.27 -4.90
C LEU A 105 20.86 1.33 -4.61
N VAL A 106 19.90 1.76 -3.81
CA VAL A 106 18.62 1.07 -3.63
C VAL A 106 17.49 1.94 -4.15
N LEU A 107 16.76 1.46 -5.14
CA LEU A 107 15.55 2.06 -5.66
C LEU A 107 14.35 1.52 -4.85
N ALA A 108 13.84 2.35 -3.94
CA ALA A 108 12.68 2.08 -3.10
C ALA A 108 11.56 3.10 -3.38
N THR A 109 11.42 3.48 -4.66
CA THR A 109 10.50 4.52 -5.17
C THR A 109 9.03 4.18 -4.98
N GLY A 110 8.71 2.91 -4.73
CA GLY A 110 7.37 2.48 -4.41
C GLY A 110 6.42 2.46 -5.62
N ALA A 111 5.18 2.90 -5.38
CA ALA A 111 4.12 2.95 -6.38
C ALA A 111 3.31 4.24 -6.21
N ARG A 112 2.65 4.68 -7.28
CA ARG A 112 1.72 5.82 -7.31
C ARG A 112 0.30 5.36 -7.65
N PRO A 113 -0.75 6.12 -7.30
CA PRO A 113 -2.11 5.85 -7.72
C PRO A 113 -2.22 5.79 -9.25
N ARG A 114 -3.07 4.90 -9.74
CA ARG A 114 -3.45 4.88 -11.16
C ARG A 114 -4.39 6.04 -11.43
N ARG A 115 -4.05 6.85 -12.42
CA ARG A 115 -4.89 7.97 -12.84
C ARG A 115 -6.01 7.49 -13.76
N LEU A 116 -7.18 8.07 -13.59
CA LEU A 116 -8.26 7.91 -14.55
C LEU A 116 -8.00 8.84 -15.76
N PRO A 117 -8.36 8.42 -16.98
CA PRO A 117 -8.25 9.27 -18.18
C PRO A 117 -9.44 10.25 -18.24
N LEU A 118 -9.68 10.99 -17.16
CA LEU A 118 -10.79 11.93 -16.98
C LEU A 118 -10.24 13.24 -16.41
N GLU A 119 -10.88 14.34 -16.78
CA GLU A 119 -10.69 15.61 -16.06
C GLU A 119 -11.43 15.52 -14.73
N LEU A 120 -10.72 15.78 -13.65
CA LEU A 120 -11.24 15.63 -12.31
C LEU A 120 -11.39 17.01 -11.67
N PRO A 121 -12.61 17.40 -11.24
CA PRO A 121 -12.87 18.66 -10.57
C PRO A 121 -12.31 18.67 -9.14
N ALA A 122 -12.36 19.83 -8.47
CA ALA A 122 -12.06 19.92 -7.04
C ALA A 122 -13.00 19.01 -6.21
N GLY A 123 -12.50 18.45 -5.11
CA GLY A 123 -13.23 17.47 -4.30
C GLY A 123 -13.05 16.01 -4.76
N VAL A 124 -12.22 15.78 -5.79
CA VAL A 124 -11.79 14.43 -6.17
C VAL A 124 -10.37 14.20 -5.65
N HIS A 125 -10.19 13.11 -4.94
CA HIS A 125 -8.96 12.76 -4.22
C HIS A 125 -8.43 11.40 -4.61
N GLU A 126 -7.13 11.25 -4.48
CA GLU A 126 -6.41 9.98 -4.39
C GLU A 126 -5.89 9.82 -2.96
N LEU A 127 -5.44 8.64 -2.56
CA LEU A 127 -4.84 8.42 -1.26
C LEU A 127 -3.58 7.56 -1.37
N ARG A 128 -2.43 8.21 -1.24
CA ARG A 128 -1.13 7.55 -1.21
C ARG A 128 -0.15 8.20 -0.23
N THR A 129 -0.14 9.51 -0.17
CA THR A 129 0.79 10.32 0.63
C THR A 129 0.11 10.91 1.86
N LEU A 130 0.92 11.41 2.79
CA LEU A 130 0.41 12.14 3.95
C LEU A 130 -0.32 13.41 3.52
N ALA A 131 0.14 14.08 2.46
CA ALA A 131 -0.52 15.26 1.90
C ALA A 131 -1.92 14.92 1.36
N ASP A 132 -2.05 13.80 0.65
CA ASP A 132 -3.37 13.33 0.17
C ASP A 132 -4.33 13.08 1.33
N ALA A 133 -3.83 12.39 2.37
CA ALA A 133 -4.64 12.08 3.55
C ALA A 133 -5.08 13.35 4.31
N ARG A 134 -4.19 14.37 4.42
CA ARG A 134 -4.55 15.68 4.99
C ARG A 134 -5.67 16.35 4.20
N ASN A 135 -5.51 16.42 2.88
CA ASN A 135 -6.48 17.05 2.00
C ASN A 135 -7.83 16.33 2.06
N LEU A 136 -7.83 15.01 1.94
CA LEU A 136 -9.05 14.21 2.03
C LEU A 136 -9.74 14.40 3.39
N ARG A 137 -8.98 14.36 4.48
CA ARG A 137 -9.52 14.51 5.84
C ARG A 137 -10.27 15.83 6.06
N THR A 138 -9.81 16.93 5.46
CA THR A 138 -10.48 18.24 5.60
C THR A 138 -11.86 18.29 4.95
N GLU A 139 -12.15 17.38 4.02
CA GLU A 139 -13.43 17.34 3.30
C GLU A 139 -14.41 16.30 3.84
N LEU A 140 -13.97 15.39 4.73
CA LEU A 140 -14.85 14.39 5.34
C LEU A 140 -15.66 15.00 6.48
N THR A 141 -16.80 15.61 6.14
CA THR A 141 -17.72 16.20 7.10
C THR A 141 -18.96 15.33 7.31
N PRO A 142 -19.46 15.16 8.56
CA PRO A 142 -20.67 14.36 8.82
C PRO A 142 -21.86 14.83 7.97
N GLY A 143 -22.60 13.88 7.38
CA GLY A 143 -23.75 14.14 6.50
C GLY A 143 -23.39 14.40 5.03
N SER A 144 -22.10 14.56 4.67
CA SER A 144 -21.67 14.65 3.29
C SER A 144 -21.74 13.29 2.59
N HIS A 145 -21.73 13.30 1.24
CA HIS A 145 -21.75 12.11 0.40
C HIS A 145 -20.36 11.84 -0.14
N LEU A 146 -19.76 10.72 0.27
CA LEU A 146 -18.52 10.21 -0.29
C LEU A 146 -18.82 9.12 -1.30
N VAL A 147 -18.29 9.25 -2.51
CA VAL A 147 -18.24 8.16 -3.48
C VAL A 147 -16.81 7.64 -3.60
N VAL A 148 -16.63 6.36 -3.29
CA VAL A 148 -15.35 5.64 -3.44
C VAL A 148 -15.38 4.87 -4.75
N VAL A 149 -14.50 5.22 -5.68
CA VAL A 149 -14.33 4.55 -6.96
C VAL A 149 -13.22 3.52 -6.83
N GLY A 150 -13.61 2.24 -6.81
CA GLY A 150 -12.75 1.08 -6.60
C GLY A 150 -12.99 0.40 -5.25
N GLY A 151 -13.45 -0.84 -5.29
CA GLY A 151 -13.73 -1.71 -4.12
C GLY A 151 -12.51 -2.48 -3.64
N GLY A 152 -11.30 -1.92 -3.76
CA GLY A 152 -10.06 -2.50 -3.20
C GLY A 152 -9.94 -2.30 -1.69
N PHE A 153 -8.88 -2.84 -1.06
CA PHE A 153 -8.66 -2.74 0.39
C PHE A 153 -8.64 -1.28 0.87
N VAL A 154 -7.86 -0.40 0.22
CA VAL A 154 -7.76 1.01 0.64
C VAL A 154 -9.10 1.74 0.47
N GLY A 155 -9.81 1.51 -0.65
CA GLY A 155 -11.13 2.07 -0.87
C GLY A 155 -12.13 1.65 0.22
N ALA A 156 -12.15 0.37 0.58
CA ALA A 156 -13.01 -0.15 1.65
C ALA A 156 -12.64 0.40 3.03
N GLU A 157 -11.35 0.59 3.33
CA GLU A 157 -10.89 1.22 4.57
C GLU A 157 -11.33 2.67 4.69
N VAL A 158 -11.16 3.46 3.61
CA VAL A 158 -11.63 4.87 3.59
C VAL A 158 -13.15 4.92 3.70
N ALA A 159 -13.87 4.06 2.98
CA ALA A 159 -15.33 3.94 3.08
C ALA A 159 -15.77 3.63 4.52
N SER A 160 -15.08 2.69 5.17
CA SER A 160 -15.33 2.33 6.57
C SER A 160 -15.09 3.51 7.52
N THR A 161 -13.97 4.21 7.35
CA THR A 161 -13.62 5.38 8.18
C THR A 161 -14.62 6.51 7.98
N ALA A 162 -14.96 6.84 6.74
CA ALA A 162 -15.92 7.88 6.42
C ALA A 162 -17.34 7.56 6.94
N HIS A 163 -17.76 6.29 6.83
CA HIS A 163 -19.03 5.84 7.41
C HIS A 163 -19.06 6.02 8.93
N ALA A 164 -17.98 5.66 9.61
CA ALA A 164 -17.85 5.85 11.06
C ALA A 164 -17.84 7.35 11.47
N LEU A 165 -17.39 8.24 10.57
CA LEU A 165 -17.46 9.68 10.73
C LEU A 165 -18.86 10.27 10.42
N GLY A 166 -19.82 9.44 10.01
CA GLY A 166 -21.20 9.85 9.75
C GLY A 166 -21.47 10.36 8.33
N LEU A 167 -20.66 10.00 7.36
CA LEU A 167 -20.90 10.31 5.96
C LEU A 167 -21.86 9.28 5.33
N HIS A 168 -22.57 9.71 4.29
CA HIS A 168 -23.25 8.79 3.36
C HIS A 168 -22.23 8.26 2.37
N VAL A 169 -22.04 6.93 2.34
CA VAL A 169 -20.96 6.33 1.55
C VAL A 169 -21.50 5.42 0.45
N ALA A 170 -21.00 5.62 -0.77
CA ALA A 170 -21.17 4.70 -1.87
C ALA A 170 -19.82 4.16 -2.33
N ILE A 171 -19.74 2.85 -2.62
CA ILE A 171 -18.60 2.19 -3.25
C ILE A 171 -19.01 1.76 -4.66
N VAL A 172 -18.26 2.21 -5.66
CA VAL A 172 -18.45 1.89 -7.06
C VAL A 172 -17.32 0.98 -7.52
N GLU A 173 -17.64 -0.24 -7.98
CA GLU A 173 -16.69 -1.23 -8.45
C GLU A 173 -17.06 -1.73 -9.84
N ALA A 174 -16.14 -1.59 -10.79
CA ALA A 174 -16.34 -2.03 -12.16
C ALA A 174 -16.35 -3.56 -12.31
N ALA A 175 -15.66 -4.26 -11.42
CA ALA A 175 -15.63 -5.72 -11.38
C ALA A 175 -16.94 -6.31 -10.82
N PRO A 176 -17.17 -7.63 -11.03
CA PRO A 176 -18.32 -8.34 -10.44
C PRO A 176 -18.37 -8.32 -8.91
N ALA A 177 -17.20 -8.19 -8.26
CA ALA A 177 -17.08 -8.18 -6.81
C ALA A 177 -15.90 -7.30 -6.38
N PRO A 178 -15.95 -6.68 -5.18
CA PRO A 178 -14.82 -5.97 -4.62
C PRO A 178 -13.69 -6.97 -4.27
N VAL A 179 -12.46 -6.49 -4.24
CA VAL A 179 -11.23 -7.27 -3.96
C VAL A 179 -11.07 -8.57 -4.76
N ALA A 180 -11.88 -8.77 -5.81
CA ALA A 180 -11.96 -10.03 -6.57
C ALA A 180 -10.64 -10.46 -7.19
N ARG A 181 -9.78 -9.51 -7.56
CA ARG A 181 -8.44 -9.81 -8.10
C ARG A 181 -7.53 -10.55 -7.13
N VAL A 182 -7.79 -10.41 -5.82
CA VAL A 182 -7.02 -11.03 -4.75
C VAL A 182 -7.77 -12.20 -4.14
N LEU A 183 -9.07 -12.01 -3.84
CA LEU A 183 -9.86 -12.95 -3.05
C LEU A 183 -10.90 -13.76 -3.86
N GLY A 184 -11.03 -13.49 -5.15
CA GLY A 184 -12.06 -14.11 -5.99
C GLY A 184 -13.45 -13.50 -5.78
N ASP A 185 -14.38 -13.85 -6.70
CA ASP A 185 -15.72 -13.26 -6.73
C ASP A 185 -16.56 -13.69 -5.51
N GLU A 186 -16.49 -14.95 -5.10
CA GLU A 186 -17.30 -15.50 -4.00
C GLU A 186 -17.05 -14.73 -2.69
N VAL A 187 -15.80 -14.64 -2.29
CA VAL A 187 -15.41 -13.92 -1.06
C VAL A 187 -15.66 -12.43 -1.21
N GLY A 188 -15.42 -11.87 -2.40
CA GLY A 188 -15.70 -10.46 -2.68
C GLY A 188 -17.20 -10.13 -2.55
N LEU A 189 -18.10 -10.96 -3.10
CA LEU A 189 -19.55 -10.77 -2.96
C LEU A 189 -20.00 -10.89 -1.52
N MET A 190 -19.46 -11.87 -0.78
CA MET A 190 -19.71 -12.00 0.66
C MET A 190 -19.34 -10.74 1.43
N LEU A 191 -18.21 -10.11 1.13
CA LEU A 191 -17.81 -8.82 1.74
C LEU A 191 -18.73 -7.68 1.32
N ALA A 192 -19.12 -7.60 0.04
CA ALA A 192 -20.04 -6.59 -0.46
C ALA A 192 -21.41 -6.65 0.27
N ASP A 193 -21.94 -7.84 0.50
CA ASP A 193 -23.21 -8.02 1.22
C ASP A 193 -23.10 -7.58 2.69
N ARG A 194 -21.94 -7.81 3.32
CA ARG A 194 -21.66 -7.29 4.66
C ARG A 194 -21.58 -5.79 4.71
N TRP A 195 -21.01 -5.13 3.70
CA TRP A 195 -20.96 -3.68 3.61
C TRP A 195 -22.37 -3.09 3.40
N ARG A 196 -23.19 -3.72 2.53
CA ARG A 196 -24.59 -3.33 2.34
C ARG A 196 -25.41 -3.45 3.63
N ALA A 197 -25.23 -4.53 4.39
CA ALA A 197 -25.88 -4.72 5.68
C ALA A 197 -25.54 -3.63 6.71
N ARG A 198 -24.42 -2.90 6.51
CA ARG A 198 -24.01 -1.73 7.31
C ARG A 198 -24.43 -0.39 6.71
N GLY A 199 -25.27 -0.41 5.67
CA GLY A 199 -25.83 0.81 5.05
C GLY A 199 -24.96 1.44 3.97
N ILE A 200 -23.95 0.73 3.47
CA ILE A 200 -23.12 1.22 2.36
C ILE A 200 -23.82 0.95 1.02
N ASP A 201 -23.92 1.93 0.15
CA ASP A 201 -24.40 1.76 -1.22
C ASP A 201 -23.29 1.13 -2.09
N VAL A 202 -23.37 -0.20 -2.30
CA VAL A 202 -22.34 -0.92 -3.09
C VAL A 202 -22.85 -1.20 -4.50
N ARG A 203 -22.25 -0.53 -5.48
CA ARG A 203 -22.51 -0.64 -6.92
C ARG A 203 -21.45 -1.50 -7.57
N LEU A 204 -21.81 -2.70 -7.98
CA LEU A 204 -20.92 -3.65 -8.66
C LEU A 204 -21.20 -3.63 -10.16
N ARG A 205 -20.23 -4.02 -10.99
CA ARG A 205 -20.29 -3.97 -12.46
C ARG A 205 -20.61 -2.57 -12.97
N ALA A 206 -20.26 -1.54 -12.20
CA ALA A 206 -20.51 -0.14 -12.50
C ALA A 206 -19.18 0.62 -12.44
N GLY A 207 -18.72 1.12 -13.56
CA GLY A 207 -17.53 1.97 -13.66
C GLY A 207 -17.89 3.44 -13.53
N LEU A 208 -16.91 4.28 -13.20
CA LEU A 208 -17.04 5.73 -13.31
C LEU A 208 -17.00 6.14 -14.80
N ALA A 209 -18.03 6.80 -15.29
CA ALA A 209 -18.08 7.33 -16.64
C ALA A 209 -17.69 8.81 -16.67
N HIS A 210 -18.17 9.61 -15.70
CA HIS A 210 -17.88 11.04 -15.64
C HIS A 210 -18.02 11.57 -14.22
N VAL A 211 -17.29 12.63 -13.90
CA VAL A 211 -17.43 13.40 -12.66
C VAL A 211 -17.99 14.76 -13.00
N ARG A 212 -19.18 15.06 -12.50
CA ARG A 212 -19.85 16.34 -12.73
C ARG A 212 -19.35 17.35 -11.70
N ALA A 213 -19.15 18.59 -12.16
CA ALA A 213 -18.86 19.73 -11.31
C ALA A 213 -20.05 20.69 -11.27
N ASP A 214 -20.21 21.34 -10.13
CA ASP A 214 -21.11 22.47 -9.95
C ASP A 214 -20.53 23.76 -10.57
N ALA A 215 -21.25 24.88 -10.43
CA ALA A 215 -20.84 26.19 -10.97
C ALA A 215 -19.56 26.75 -10.30
N SER A 216 -19.15 26.22 -9.14
CA SER A 216 -17.90 26.58 -8.47
C SER A 216 -16.69 25.74 -8.90
N GLY A 217 -16.89 24.74 -9.75
CA GLY A 217 -15.87 23.80 -10.20
C GLY A 217 -15.61 22.66 -9.22
N ARG A 218 -16.48 22.43 -8.22
CA ARG A 218 -16.40 21.31 -7.30
C ARG A 218 -17.31 20.16 -7.72
N VAL A 219 -16.92 18.93 -7.36
CA VAL A 219 -17.76 17.76 -7.59
C VAL A 219 -19.12 17.91 -6.89
N ASP A 220 -20.21 17.59 -7.59
CA ASP A 220 -21.55 17.50 -7.06
C ASP A 220 -22.23 16.16 -7.35
N ALA A 221 -21.75 15.42 -8.35
CA ALA A 221 -22.24 14.08 -8.66
C ALA A 221 -21.22 13.27 -9.48
N VAL A 222 -21.37 11.96 -9.47
CA VAL A 222 -20.70 11.04 -10.40
C VAL A 222 -21.72 10.34 -11.28
N LEU A 223 -21.41 10.19 -12.57
CA LEU A 223 -22.17 9.41 -13.54
C LEU A 223 -21.47 8.07 -13.73
N LEU A 224 -22.23 6.98 -13.60
CA LEU A 224 -21.72 5.63 -13.77
C LEU A 224 -21.95 5.10 -15.19
N THR A 225 -21.24 4.04 -15.55
CA THR A 225 -21.34 3.41 -16.89
C THR A 225 -22.69 2.76 -17.16
N ASP A 226 -23.49 2.47 -16.12
CA ASP A 226 -24.86 1.97 -16.23
C ASP A 226 -25.90 3.09 -16.38
N GLY A 227 -25.46 4.36 -16.45
CA GLY A 227 -26.28 5.54 -16.56
C GLY A 227 -26.83 6.10 -15.23
N SER A 228 -26.57 5.43 -14.11
CA SER A 228 -26.98 5.95 -12.80
C SER A 228 -26.12 7.14 -12.38
N VAL A 229 -26.72 8.04 -11.58
CA VAL A 229 -26.07 9.24 -11.03
C VAL A 229 -26.08 9.15 -9.52
N LEU A 230 -24.92 9.32 -8.91
CA LEU A 230 -24.76 9.41 -7.45
C LEU A 230 -24.38 10.82 -7.06
N ARG A 231 -25.07 11.36 -6.08
CA ARG A 231 -24.63 12.60 -5.42
C ARG A 231 -23.26 12.38 -4.78
N ALA A 232 -22.36 13.34 -4.94
CA ALA A 232 -21.03 13.29 -4.36
C ALA A 232 -20.58 14.69 -3.94
N ASP A 233 -20.31 14.88 -2.67
CA ASP A 233 -19.65 16.07 -2.14
C ASP A 233 -18.13 15.87 -2.12
N VAL A 234 -17.69 14.60 -2.05
CA VAL A 234 -16.30 14.15 -2.09
C VAL A 234 -16.21 12.85 -2.91
N VAL A 235 -15.15 12.68 -3.70
CA VAL A 235 -14.86 11.45 -4.42
C VAL A 235 -13.45 10.98 -4.08
N LEU A 236 -13.30 9.68 -3.74
CA LEU A 236 -12.01 9.02 -3.66
C LEU A 236 -11.81 8.11 -4.87
N VAL A 237 -10.71 8.28 -5.59
CA VAL A 237 -10.30 7.38 -6.68
C VAL A 237 -9.29 6.37 -6.13
N GLY A 238 -9.71 5.11 -6.01
CA GLY A 238 -8.94 3.99 -5.46
C GLY A 238 -8.83 2.80 -6.42
N VAL A 239 -8.55 3.06 -7.71
CA VAL A 239 -8.55 2.04 -8.80
C VAL A 239 -7.23 1.25 -8.90
N GLY A 240 -6.42 1.28 -7.87
CA GLY A 240 -5.14 0.60 -7.77
C GLY A 240 -3.94 1.50 -7.91
N VAL A 241 -2.77 0.88 -7.92
CA VAL A 241 -1.48 1.56 -8.00
C VAL A 241 -0.65 1.01 -9.15
N GLU A 242 0.36 1.78 -9.59
CA GLU A 242 1.38 1.35 -10.53
C GLU A 242 2.77 1.60 -9.97
N PRO A 243 3.71 0.66 -10.13
CA PRO A 243 5.09 0.83 -9.68
C PRO A 243 5.79 2.01 -10.36
N VAL A 244 6.54 2.79 -9.56
CA VAL A 244 7.35 3.91 -10.05
C VAL A 244 8.71 3.40 -10.53
N ARG A 245 8.81 3.06 -11.81
CA ARG A 245 9.97 2.38 -12.41
C ARG A 245 10.85 3.28 -13.30
N GLU A 246 10.56 4.55 -13.41
CA GLU A 246 11.22 5.49 -14.31
C GLU A 246 12.74 5.63 -14.03
N LEU A 247 13.15 5.33 -12.79
CA LEU A 247 14.56 5.36 -12.38
C LEU A 247 15.27 4.00 -12.53
N MET A 248 14.52 2.94 -12.88
CA MET A 248 15.13 1.61 -13.06
C MET A 248 16.01 1.61 -14.31
N PRO A 249 17.26 1.12 -14.22
CA PRO A 249 18.12 1.02 -15.39
C PRO A 249 17.56 0.00 -16.38
N GLU A 250 17.71 0.27 -17.68
CA GLU A 250 17.27 -0.65 -18.75
C GLU A 250 17.99 -2.02 -18.68
N ARG A 251 19.20 -2.03 -18.16
CA ARG A 251 20.00 -3.25 -17.96
C ARG A 251 20.35 -3.40 -16.48
N PRO A 252 20.36 -4.64 -15.97
CA PRO A 252 20.82 -4.88 -14.61
C PRO A 252 22.20 -4.31 -14.36
N ALA A 253 22.37 -3.58 -13.26
CA ALA A 253 23.65 -3.06 -12.81
C ALA A 253 23.95 -3.60 -11.42
N ILE A 254 25.14 -4.15 -11.20
CA ILE A 254 25.54 -4.84 -9.95
C ILE A 254 25.38 -3.93 -8.72
N ALA A 255 25.60 -2.63 -8.90
CA ALA A 255 25.48 -1.65 -7.82
C ALA A 255 24.07 -1.10 -7.60
N VAL A 256 23.06 -1.57 -8.36
CA VAL A 256 21.67 -1.07 -8.28
C VAL A 256 20.74 -2.19 -7.84
N HIS A 257 20.07 -1.97 -6.74
CA HIS A 257 19.09 -2.87 -6.13
C HIS A 257 17.71 -2.22 -6.16
N ALA A 258 16.66 -3.03 -6.03
CA ALA A 258 15.30 -2.55 -5.92
C ALA A 258 14.60 -3.22 -4.74
N ALA A 259 13.69 -2.49 -4.06
CA ALA A 259 12.95 -2.96 -2.90
C ALA A 259 11.57 -2.32 -2.79
N GLY A 260 10.57 -3.08 -2.34
CA GLY A 260 9.20 -2.63 -2.13
C GLY A 260 8.39 -2.56 -3.42
N ASP A 261 7.34 -1.73 -3.45
CA ASP A 261 6.32 -1.70 -4.50
C ASP A 261 6.86 -1.46 -5.92
N VAL A 262 8.09 -0.97 -6.07
CA VAL A 262 8.74 -0.80 -7.37
C VAL A 262 9.02 -2.14 -8.07
N VAL A 263 9.22 -3.23 -7.31
CA VAL A 263 9.48 -4.57 -7.85
C VAL A 263 8.22 -5.39 -8.07
N GLY A 264 7.16 -5.14 -7.33
CA GLY A 264 5.92 -5.91 -7.42
C GLY A 264 4.75 -5.32 -6.65
N PRO A 265 3.56 -5.93 -6.72
CA PRO A 265 2.38 -5.45 -6.03
C PRO A 265 2.63 -5.38 -4.52
N GLY A 266 2.48 -4.16 -4.00
CA GLY A 266 2.96 -3.80 -2.70
C GLY A 266 2.03 -4.15 -1.57
N HIS A 267 2.58 -4.84 -0.60
CA HIS A 267 2.00 -4.96 0.73
C HIS A 267 3.04 -4.51 1.74
N TRP A 268 2.58 -3.95 2.84
CA TRP A 268 3.43 -3.44 3.91
C TRP A 268 4.50 -4.45 4.35
N THR A 269 4.12 -5.71 4.57
CA THR A 269 5.06 -6.75 5.01
C THR A 269 6.06 -7.12 3.94
N ALA A 270 5.63 -7.22 2.68
CA ALA A 270 6.52 -7.49 1.55
C ALA A 270 7.54 -6.36 1.37
N ALA A 271 7.11 -5.10 1.43
CA ALA A 271 8.02 -3.96 1.33
C ALA A 271 9.09 -3.95 2.43
N ALA A 272 8.73 -4.36 3.66
CA ALA A 272 9.70 -4.50 4.75
C ALA A 272 10.71 -5.63 4.47
N GLN A 273 10.23 -6.79 4.00
CA GLN A 273 11.07 -7.93 3.65
C GLN A 273 12.04 -7.62 2.50
N ASP A 274 11.54 -6.92 1.47
CA ASP A 274 12.36 -6.49 0.33
C ASP A 274 13.47 -5.54 0.77
N GLY A 275 13.18 -4.61 1.69
CA GLY A 275 14.20 -3.72 2.26
C GLY A 275 15.29 -4.49 3.01
N VAL A 276 14.92 -5.47 3.82
CA VAL A 276 15.87 -6.36 4.50
C VAL A 276 16.68 -7.16 3.49
N ALA A 277 16.04 -7.72 2.47
CA ALA A 277 16.71 -8.51 1.44
C ALA A 277 17.70 -7.67 0.62
N ALA A 278 17.35 -6.42 0.29
CA ALA A 278 18.25 -5.49 -0.41
C ALA A 278 19.51 -5.18 0.43
N ALA A 279 19.34 -4.88 1.71
CA ALA A 279 20.45 -4.62 2.63
C ALA A 279 21.39 -5.85 2.74
N ARG A 280 20.83 -7.03 2.97
CA ARG A 280 21.63 -8.29 3.09
C ARG A 280 22.37 -8.61 1.80
N ARG A 281 21.77 -8.36 0.62
CA ARG A 281 22.42 -8.53 -0.68
C ARG A 281 23.60 -7.58 -0.85
N ILE A 282 23.46 -6.31 -0.43
CA ILE A 282 24.57 -5.31 -0.43
C ILE A 282 25.73 -5.81 0.43
N LEU A 283 25.45 -6.43 1.57
CA LEU A 283 26.44 -6.94 2.50
C LEU A 283 27.00 -8.33 2.13
N GLY A 284 26.49 -8.96 1.06
CA GLY A 284 26.88 -10.32 0.68
C GLY A 284 26.42 -11.39 1.68
N LEU A 285 25.40 -11.09 2.49
CA LEU A 285 24.86 -12.01 3.49
C LEU A 285 23.82 -12.97 2.85
N PRO A 286 23.66 -14.18 3.38
CA PRO A 286 22.65 -15.13 2.90
C PRO A 286 21.24 -14.53 2.99
N SER A 287 20.37 -14.88 2.03
CA SER A 287 18.95 -14.51 2.10
C SER A 287 18.29 -15.14 3.33
N LEU A 288 17.33 -14.41 3.92
CA LEU A 288 16.48 -14.98 4.96
C LEU A 288 15.49 -15.98 4.34
N PRO A 289 15.02 -16.96 5.11
CA PRO A 289 13.96 -17.85 4.67
C PRO A 289 12.74 -17.05 4.19
N PRO A 290 12.04 -17.49 3.13
CA PRO A 290 10.84 -16.84 2.68
C PRO A 290 9.79 -16.82 3.79
N GLN A 291 9.00 -15.75 3.84
CA GLN A 291 7.89 -15.61 4.76
C GLN A 291 6.58 -15.69 3.96
N PRO A 292 5.55 -16.34 4.46
CA PRO A 292 4.24 -16.33 3.80
C PRO A 292 3.75 -14.89 3.59
N HIS A 293 3.12 -14.65 2.47
CA HIS A 293 2.44 -13.40 2.24
C HIS A 293 1.47 -13.10 3.37
N TYR A 294 1.51 -11.88 3.88
CA TYR A 294 0.61 -11.44 4.94
C TYR A 294 0.16 -10.01 4.69
N VAL A 295 -1.16 -9.85 4.62
CA VAL A 295 -1.82 -8.56 4.44
C VAL A 295 -2.93 -8.44 5.47
N TRP A 296 -3.16 -7.24 5.97
CA TRP A 296 -4.33 -6.98 6.80
C TRP A 296 -5.08 -5.77 6.28
N SER A 297 -6.38 -5.71 6.62
CA SER A 297 -7.24 -4.56 6.35
C SER A 297 -8.28 -4.47 7.45
N ASP A 298 -8.46 -3.27 8.00
CA ASP A 298 -9.49 -3.01 9.00
C ASP A 298 -10.62 -2.24 8.33
N GLN A 299 -11.80 -2.84 8.25
CA GLN A 299 -12.94 -2.28 7.54
C GLN A 299 -14.27 -2.74 8.14
N PHE A 300 -15.16 -1.81 8.41
CA PHE A 300 -16.52 -2.06 8.90
C PHE A 300 -16.59 -3.01 10.11
N GLY A 301 -15.68 -2.85 11.08
CA GLY A 301 -15.60 -3.66 12.28
C GLY A 301 -14.95 -5.04 12.09
N LEU A 302 -14.49 -5.37 10.88
CA LEU A 302 -13.74 -6.58 10.59
C LEU A 302 -12.24 -6.27 10.49
N ARG A 303 -11.43 -7.01 11.25
CA ARG A 303 -10.00 -7.12 11.03
C ARG A 303 -9.75 -8.28 10.10
N LEU A 304 -9.60 -7.97 8.82
CA LEU A 304 -9.29 -8.95 7.78
C LEU A 304 -7.78 -9.23 7.76
N GLN A 305 -7.41 -10.49 7.68
CA GLN A 305 -6.02 -10.95 7.57
C GLN A 305 -5.93 -11.98 6.46
N VAL A 306 -5.18 -11.66 5.41
CA VAL A 306 -4.88 -12.61 4.33
C VAL A 306 -3.52 -13.23 4.61
N VAL A 307 -3.47 -14.53 4.70
CA VAL A 307 -2.26 -15.33 4.91
C VAL A 307 -2.05 -16.22 3.70
N GLY A 308 -0.84 -16.26 3.16
CA GLY A 308 -0.53 -16.95 1.92
C GLY A 308 -0.94 -16.15 0.68
N SER A 309 -0.96 -16.80 -0.48
CA SER A 309 -1.25 -16.18 -1.78
C SER A 309 -2.50 -16.83 -2.39
N PRO A 310 -3.71 -16.31 -2.09
CA PRO A 310 -4.94 -16.84 -2.66
C PRO A 310 -4.92 -16.68 -4.19
N ARG A 311 -5.45 -17.66 -4.88
CA ARG A 311 -5.76 -17.53 -6.31
C ARG A 311 -7.27 -17.41 -6.46
N PRO A 312 -7.77 -16.45 -7.25
CA PRO A 312 -9.21 -16.25 -7.44
C PRO A 312 -9.98 -17.48 -7.94
N SER A 313 -9.27 -18.43 -8.54
CA SER A 313 -9.82 -19.69 -9.06
C SER A 313 -9.75 -20.87 -8.08
N ASP A 314 -9.08 -20.73 -6.94
CA ASP A 314 -8.97 -21.80 -5.96
C ASP A 314 -10.35 -22.05 -5.31
N PRO A 315 -10.75 -23.30 -5.04
CA PRO A 315 -11.91 -23.60 -4.24
C PRO A 315 -11.82 -22.96 -2.86
N VAL A 316 -12.94 -22.45 -2.36
CA VAL A 316 -12.99 -21.76 -1.06
C VAL A 316 -13.88 -22.57 -0.10
N GLU A 317 -13.35 -22.84 1.09
CA GLU A 317 -14.12 -23.37 2.22
C GLU A 317 -14.32 -22.25 3.24
N LEU A 318 -15.59 -22.00 3.57
CA LEU A 318 -16.00 -21.00 4.56
C LEU A 318 -16.37 -21.68 5.89
N ASP A 319 -15.81 -21.13 6.98
CA ASP A 319 -16.14 -21.52 8.36
C ASP A 319 -16.35 -20.27 9.21
N GLY A 320 -17.43 -20.24 9.99
CA GLY A 320 -17.76 -19.14 10.88
C GLY A 320 -19.02 -18.37 10.48
N ASP A 321 -19.15 -17.15 11.01
CA ASP A 321 -20.33 -16.30 10.86
C ASP A 321 -20.02 -14.96 10.19
N ALA A 322 -20.95 -14.00 10.29
CA ALA A 322 -20.83 -12.70 9.65
C ALA A 322 -19.66 -11.84 10.17
N ASP A 323 -19.30 -11.96 11.44
CA ASP A 323 -18.34 -11.10 12.11
C ASP A 323 -17.03 -11.82 12.46
N SER A 324 -17.02 -13.17 12.38
CA SER A 324 -15.83 -13.99 12.65
C SER A 324 -15.80 -15.22 11.76
N PHE A 325 -14.95 -15.24 10.74
CA PHE A 325 -14.90 -16.33 9.77
C PHE A 325 -13.47 -16.58 9.25
N VAL A 326 -13.32 -17.77 8.63
CA VAL A 326 -12.17 -18.14 7.81
C VAL A 326 -12.65 -18.57 6.45
N ALA A 327 -12.07 -18.02 5.38
CA ALA A 327 -12.21 -18.51 4.02
C ALA A 327 -10.87 -19.13 3.61
N ARG A 328 -10.81 -20.47 3.54
CA ARG A 328 -9.62 -21.22 3.14
C ARG A 328 -9.62 -21.45 1.64
N TYR A 329 -8.51 -21.08 1.00
CA TYR A 329 -8.27 -21.35 -0.42
C TYR A 329 -7.45 -22.63 -0.55
N LEU A 330 -8.02 -23.63 -1.23
CA LEU A 330 -7.45 -24.96 -1.32
C LEU A 330 -6.61 -25.13 -2.59
N GLY A 331 -5.46 -25.74 -2.42
CA GLY A 331 -4.66 -26.23 -3.53
C GLY A 331 -5.31 -27.43 -4.24
N SER A 332 -4.76 -27.85 -5.37
CA SER A 332 -5.24 -29.02 -6.13
C SER A 332 -5.09 -30.34 -5.37
N ASP A 333 -4.27 -30.38 -4.35
CA ASP A 333 -4.04 -31.51 -3.43
C ASP A 333 -4.94 -31.46 -2.18
N GLY A 334 -5.83 -30.47 -2.08
CA GLY A 334 -6.70 -30.24 -0.94
C GLY A 334 -6.05 -29.56 0.26
N SER A 335 -4.74 -29.23 0.17
CA SER A 335 -4.06 -28.47 1.23
C SER A 335 -4.46 -26.99 1.24
N THR A 336 -4.41 -26.35 2.41
CA THR A 336 -4.61 -24.91 2.52
C THR A 336 -3.44 -24.16 1.92
N ARG A 337 -3.67 -23.44 0.81
CA ARG A 337 -2.69 -22.57 0.17
C ARG A 337 -2.66 -21.17 0.79
N ALA A 338 -3.81 -20.66 1.14
CA ALA A 338 -4.00 -19.34 1.71
C ALA A 338 -5.31 -19.29 2.49
N ALA A 339 -5.50 -18.27 3.31
CA ALA A 339 -6.79 -17.99 3.90
C ALA A 339 -7.02 -16.49 4.09
N LEU A 340 -8.28 -16.07 3.99
CA LEU A 340 -8.77 -14.82 4.55
C LEU A 340 -9.40 -15.12 5.90
N LEU A 341 -8.94 -14.46 6.95
CA LEU A 341 -9.47 -14.59 8.30
C LEU A 341 -10.04 -13.23 8.75
N ALA A 342 -11.24 -13.25 9.29
CA ALA A 342 -11.90 -12.09 9.87
C ALA A 342 -12.02 -12.25 11.38
N ASN A 343 -11.41 -11.34 12.15
CA ASN A 343 -11.43 -11.33 13.61
C ASN A 343 -10.93 -12.61 14.28
N ARG A 344 -10.01 -13.35 13.62
CA ARG A 344 -9.40 -14.60 14.11
C ARG A 344 -7.86 -14.54 14.17
N PRO A 345 -7.27 -13.64 14.98
CA PRO A 345 -5.84 -13.37 14.96
C PRO A 345 -4.98 -14.58 15.40
N LEU A 346 -5.47 -15.43 16.29
CA LEU A 346 -4.72 -16.62 16.74
C LEU A 346 -4.61 -17.67 15.63
N GLU A 347 -5.70 -17.89 14.88
CA GLU A 347 -5.68 -18.81 13.72
C GLU A 347 -4.79 -18.24 12.60
N ALA A 348 -4.83 -16.94 12.35
CA ALA A 348 -3.93 -16.30 11.38
C ALA A 348 -2.45 -16.50 11.75
N ALA A 349 -2.11 -16.39 13.02
CA ALA A 349 -0.74 -16.61 13.49
C ALA A 349 -0.34 -18.11 13.39
N ALA A 350 -1.26 -19.03 13.62
CA ALA A 350 -1.03 -20.47 13.45
C ALA A 350 -0.79 -20.82 11.97
N LEU A 351 -1.66 -20.35 11.09
CA LEU A 351 -1.56 -20.61 9.65
C LEU A 351 -0.28 -20.02 9.05
N ARG A 352 0.16 -18.83 9.50
CA ARG A 352 1.43 -18.26 9.05
C ARG A 352 2.62 -19.19 9.35
N ARG A 353 2.64 -19.81 10.53
CA ARG A 353 3.70 -20.77 10.90
C ARG A 353 3.63 -22.05 10.07
N GLU A 354 2.44 -22.55 9.82
CA GLU A 354 2.21 -23.74 9.00
C GLU A 354 2.70 -23.54 7.56
N LEU A 355 2.28 -22.47 6.90
CA LEU A 355 2.69 -22.16 5.53
C LEU A 355 4.17 -21.85 5.42
N GLN A 356 4.78 -21.19 6.41
CA GLN A 356 6.22 -20.95 6.43
C GLN A 356 7.02 -22.27 6.45
N THR A 357 6.56 -23.25 7.22
CA THR A 357 7.21 -24.57 7.30
C THR A 357 7.09 -25.32 5.96
N SER A 358 5.93 -25.22 5.31
CA SER A 358 5.68 -25.87 4.01
C SER A 358 6.54 -25.27 2.90
N ASP A 359 6.65 -23.95 2.84
CA ASP A 359 7.48 -23.25 1.85
C ASP A 359 8.98 -23.58 2.01
N VAL A 360 9.45 -23.74 3.24
CA VAL A 360 10.85 -24.14 3.53
C VAL A 360 11.10 -25.58 3.09
N LEU A 361 10.15 -26.48 3.30
CA LEU A 361 10.29 -27.90 2.88
C LEU A 361 10.24 -28.07 1.35
N LEU A 362 9.54 -27.20 0.63
CA LEU A 362 9.49 -27.22 -0.84
C LEU A 362 10.71 -26.55 -1.49
N ALA A 363 11.44 -25.72 -0.75
CA ALA A 363 12.63 -25.02 -1.22
C ALA A 363 13.95 -25.74 -0.91
N ALA A 364 13.94 -26.80 -0.10
CA ALA A 364 15.09 -27.66 0.26
C ALA A 364 15.14 -28.91 -0.61
#